data_d808ad4c2c17b76779bc6279e211fbd9
#
_entry.id   d808ad4c2c17b76779bc6279e211fbd9
#
_cell.length_a   1.000
_cell.length_b   1.000
_cell.length_c   1.000
_cell.angle_alpha   90.00
_cell.angle_beta   90.00
_cell.angle_gamma   90.00
#
_symmetry.space_group_name_H-M   'P 1'
#
loop_
_entity.id
_entity.type
_entity.pdbx_description
1 polymer ?
#
loop_
_entity_poly.entity_id
_entity_poly.type
_entity_poly.pdbx_seq_one_letter_code
_entity_poly.pdbx_strand_id
1 'polypeptide(L)'
;MCIRDSVIGSAFSGATNPLGSTDQINLNRVLGLAGLAPNENAINFFKKMSNRKFTFSFDMFARDEDEAKQIDEIIYAFKGGMHPSTTVKGTGGVLGFPDLFTIKPMFVEKNPEGGIRRVRHPMMPKSKMCALTDLTINTTPSNNFVTTKDGALPLQTITMMFEEVTAMTQSDLKVGDF
;
A
#
# COMPACT_ATOMS: atom_id res chain seq x y z
N MET A 1 2.75 25.71 -24.06
CA MET A 1 1.53 26.54 -24.01
C MET A 1 0.34 25.59 -23.96
N CYS A 2 -0.11 25.26 -22.73
CA CYS A 2 -1.25 24.37 -22.53
C CYS A 2 -2.52 25.22 -22.50
N ILE A 3 -3.39 25.00 -23.48
CA ILE A 3 -4.72 25.60 -23.51
C ILE A 3 -5.60 24.77 -22.56
N ARG A 4 -6.06 25.39 -21.48
CA ARG A 4 -7.11 24.85 -20.62
C ARG A 4 -8.45 25.15 -21.26
N ASP A 5 -9.05 24.16 -21.93
CA ASP A 5 -10.46 24.26 -22.31
C ASP A 5 -11.33 23.81 -21.13
N SER A 6 -11.86 24.79 -20.43
CA SER A 6 -12.79 24.62 -19.30
C SER A 6 -14.26 24.68 -19.75
N VAL A 7 -14.63 23.94 -20.77
CA VAL A 7 -16.01 23.94 -21.24
C VAL A 7 -16.53 22.51 -21.49
N ILE A 8 -16.48 21.65 -20.46
CA ILE A 8 -17.33 20.45 -20.41
C ILE A 8 -17.75 20.22 -18.95
N GLY A 9 -18.54 21.11 -18.42
CA GLY A 9 -19.00 20.99 -17.02
C GLY A 9 -20.50 21.22 -16.81
N SER A 10 -21.29 21.43 -17.83
CA SER A 10 -22.70 21.85 -17.61
C SER A 10 -23.77 21.17 -18.48
N ALA A 11 -23.48 20.07 -19.15
CA ALA A 11 -24.48 19.43 -20.02
C ALA A 11 -25.02 18.07 -19.53
N PHE A 12 -24.76 17.66 -18.30
CA PHE A 12 -25.23 16.36 -17.79
C PHE A 12 -25.96 16.41 -16.43
N SER A 13 -26.63 17.50 -16.13
CA SER A 13 -27.53 17.57 -14.97
C SER A 13 -28.98 17.70 -15.44
N GLY A 14 -29.60 16.60 -15.84
CA GLY A 14 -31.00 16.68 -16.29
C GLY A 14 -31.64 15.40 -16.82
N ALA A 15 -31.21 14.24 -16.38
CA ALA A 15 -31.95 13.00 -16.61
C ALA A 15 -32.27 12.32 -15.28
N THR A 16 -33.30 12.79 -14.60
CA THR A 16 -33.97 12.03 -13.52
C THR A 16 -34.64 10.83 -14.16
N ASN A 17 -34.17 9.63 -13.87
CA ASN A 17 -34.80 8.37 -14.29
C ASN A 17 -36.15 8.21 -13.57
N PRO A 18 -37.30 8.15 -14.29
CA PRO A 18 -38.59 7.90 -13.68
C PRO A 18 -38.94 6.42 -13.50
N LEU A 19 -38.01 5.51 -13.67
CA LEU A 19 -38.28 4.07 -13.53
C LEU A 19 -37.19 3.44 -12.63
N GLY A 20 -37.57 3.16 -11.39
CA GLY A 20 -36.77 2.42 -10.44
C GLY A 20 -36.59 0.97 -10.81
N SER A 21 -35.55 0.66 -11.55
CA SER A 21 -34.93 -0.64 -11.62
C SER A 21 -33.47 -0.47 -12.03
N THR A 22 -32.58 -1.10 -11.26
CA THR A 22 -31.14 -1.12 -11.39
C THR A 22 -30.64 -1.97 -12.57
N ASP A 23 -31.31 -1.92 -13.70
CA ASP A 23 -30.76 -2.43 -14.94
C ASP A 23 -29.82 -1.37 -15.51
N GLN A 24 -28.53 -1.57 -15.36
CA GLN A 24 -27.54 -0.85 -16.14
C GLN A 24 -27.87 -1.12 -17.61
N ILE A 25 -28.53 -0.14 -18.25
CA ILE A 25 -28.77 -0.18 -19.69
C ILE A 25 -27.40 -0.35 -20.33
N ASN A 26 -27.16 -1.52 -20.91
CA ASN A 26 -25.91 -1.83 -21.56
C ASN A 26 -25.81 -0.91 -22.81
N LEU A 27 -25.05 0.18 -22.68
CA LEU A 27 -24.88 1.19 -23.71
C LEU A 27 -24.54 0.56 -25.06
N ASN A 28 -23.79 -0.53 -25.06
CA ASN A 28 -23.40 -1.27 -26.25
C ASN A 28 -24.61 -1.88 -26.96
N ARG A 29 -25.65 -2.25 -26.20
CA ARG A 29 -26.89 -2.82 -26.78
C ARG A 29 -27.75 -1.75 -27.40
N VAL A 30 -27.82 -0.57 -26.80
CA VAL A 30 -28.55 0.59 -27.34
C VAL A 30 -27.85 1.15 -28.58
N LEU A 31 -26.54 1.24 -28.56
CA LEU A 31 -25.75 1.67 -29.72
C LEU A 31 -25.85 0.68 -30.88
N GLY A 32 -25.86 -0.65 -30.59
CA GLY A 32 -26.06 -1.67 -31.62
C GLY A 32 -27.42 -1.61 -32.32
N LEU A 33 -28.51 -1.28 -31.61
CA LEU A 33 -29.82 -1.05 -32.16
C LEU A 33 -29.90 0.20 -33.07
N ALA A 34 -29.06 1.20 -32.79
CA ALA A 34 -28.92 2.42 -33.58
C ALA A 34 -27.93 2.26 -34.76
N GLY A 35 -27.36 1.06 -34.95
CA GLY A 35 -26.34 0.85 -36.00
C GLY A 35 -25.00 1.52 -35.69
N LEU A 36 -24.74 1.90 -34.45
CA LEU A 36 -23.52 2.57 -34.04
C LEU A 36 -22.63 1.54 -33.29
N ALA A 37 -21.38 1.42 -33.69
CA ALA A 37 -20.38 0.65 -32.97
C ALA A 37 -19.54 1.59 -32.10
N PRO A 38 -19.22 1.23 -30.85
CA PRO A 38 -18.28 2.00 -30.06
C PRO A 38 -16.92 2.00 -30.76
N ASN A 39 -16.31 3.18 -30.89
CA ASN A 39 -14.98 3.31 -31.46
C ASN A 39 -13.96 2.76 -30.44
N GLU A 40 -13.33 1.63 -30.75
CA GLU A 40 -12.31 1.01 -29.90
C GLU A 40 -11.02 1.86 -29.78
N ASN A 41 -10.84 2.82 -30.68
CA ASN A 41 -9.80 3.83 -30.61
C ASN A 41 -10.17 5.03 -29.73
N ALA A 42 -11.21 4.88 -28.90
CA ALA A 42 -11.56 5.92 -27.94
C ALA A 42 -10.37 6.23 -27.03
N ILE A 43 -10.12 7.52 -26.86
CA ILE A 43 -9.09 8.05 -25.99
C ILE A 43 -9.19 7.35 -24.63
N ASN A 44 -8.09 6.79 -24.15
CA ASN A 44 -8.02 6.22 -22.82
C ASN A 44 -8.21 7.32 -21.78
N PHE A 45 -9.43 7.49 -21.31
CA PHE A 45 -9.70 8.41 -20.22
C PHE A 45 -9.06 7.89 -18.94
N PHE A 46 -8.46 8.80 -18.18
CA PHE A 46 -7.96 8.52 -16.83
C PHE A 46 -9.12 8.01 -15.96
N LYS A 47 -9.07 6.73 -15.57
CA LYS A 47 -10.10 6.10 -14.73
C LYS A 47 -9.82 6.24 -13.25
N LYS A 48 -8.58 5.97 -12.84
CA LYS A 48 -8.11 6.11 -11.47
C LYS A 48 -6.60 6.08 -11.41
N MET A 49 -6.05 6.62 -10.35
CA MET A 49 -4.65 6.47 -9.97
C MET A 49 -4.50 5.28 -9.03
N SER A 50 -3.50 4.44 -9.24
CA SER A 50 -3.19 3.37 -8.29
C SER A 50 -2.44 3.93 -7.09
N ASN A 51 -2.64 3.32 -5.94
CA ASN A 51 -1.85 3.62 -4.75
C ASN A 51 -0.40 3.17 -4.95
N ARG A 52 0.55 3.87 -4.32
CA ARG A 52 1.95 3.49 -4.36
C ARG A 52 2.18 2.27 -3.48
N LYS A 53 3.07 1.40 -3.94
CA LYS A 53 3.49 0.21 -3.21
C LYS A 53 4.99 0.29 -2.92
N PHE A 54 5.37 -0.12 -1.73
CA PHE A 54 6.75 -0.17 -1.28
C PHE A 54 7.05 -1.57 -0.78
N THR A 55 8.09 -2.18 -1.33
CA THR A 55 8.55 -3.50 -0.90
C THR A 55 9.88 -3.36 -0.20
N PHE A 56 9.99 -3.94 0.99
CA PHE A 56 11.22 -3.98 1.77
C PHE A 56 11.56 -5.43 2.09
N SER A 57 12.84 -5.77 1.94
CA SER A 57 13.36 -7.08 2.32
C SER A 57 14.50 -6.88 3.32
N PHE A 58 14.47 -7.64 4.41
CA PHE A 58 15.47 -7.59 5.46
C PHE A 58 15.93 -9.00 5.79
N ASP A 59 17.25 -9.20 5.76
CA ASP A 59 17.88 -10.42 6.26
C ASP A 59 18.20 -10.22 7.73
N MET A 60 17.62 -11.07 8.58
CA MET A 60 17.82 -11.05 10.01
C MET A 60 18.66 -12.26 10.42
N PHE A 61 19.72 -12.00 11.15
CA PHE A 61 20.64 -13.02 11.64
C PHE A 61 20.67 -13.01 13.16
N ALA A 62 20.35 -14.15 13.76
CA ALA A 62 20.44 -14.38 15.20
C ALA A 62 21.76 -15.06 15.55
N ARG A 63 22.50 -14.50 16.47
CA ARG A 63 23.76 -15.06 17.02
C ARG A 63 23.49 -16.00 18.18
N ASP A 64 22.43 -15.71 18.93
CA ASP A 64 22.03 -16.48 20.09
C ASP A 64 20.50 -16.67 20.12
N GLU A 65 20.01 -17.41 21.09
CA GLU A 65 18.59 -17.73 21.26
C GLU A 65 17.75 -16.50 21.59
N ASP A 66 18.30 -15.54 22.34
CA ASP A 66 17.57 -14.33 22.73
C ASP A 66 17.36 -13.39 21.53
N GLU A 67 18.36 -13.29 20.64
CA GLU A 67 18.20 -12.56 19.37
C GLU A 67 17.16 -13.25 18.46
N ALA A 68 17.14 -14.59 18.42
CA ALA A 68 16.13 -15.33 17.65
C ALA A 68 14.70 -15.05 18.17
N LYS A 69 14.50 -15.02 19.49
CA LYS A 69 13.21 -14.66 20.09
C LYS A 69 12.80 -13.23 19.74
N GLN A 70 13.75 -12.29 19.74
CA GLN A 70 13.46 -10.90 19.31
C GLN A 70 13.04 -10.82 17.84
N ILE A 71 13.65 -11.62 16.96
CA ILE A 71 13.23 -11.70 15.56
C ILE A 71 11.79 -12.21 15.46
N ASP A 72 11.45 -13.26 16.20
CA ASP A 72 10.09 -13.81 16.22
C ASP A 72 9.06 -12.80 16.77
N GLU A 73 9.43 -12.02 17.79
CA GLU A 73 8.58 -10.94 18.32
C GLU A 73 8.35 -9.85 17.29
N ILE A 74 9.39 -9.45 16.53
CA ILE A 74 9.25 -8.48 15.43
C ILE A 74 8.31 -9.02 14.36
N ILE A 75 8.48 -10.27 13.94
CA ILE A 75 7.61 -10.93 12.96
C ILE A 75 6.17 -10.96 13.47
N TYR A 76 5.97 -11.33 14.73
CA TYR A 76 4.65 -11.39 15.34
C TYR A 76 3.97 -10.03 15.41
N ALA A 77 4.72 -8.96 15.71
CA ALA A 77 4.20 -7.60 15.74
C ALA A 77 3.70 -7.16 14.35
N PHE A 78 4.47 -7.42 13.29
CA PHE A 78 4.02 -7.12 11.93
C PHE A 78 2.82 -7.96 11.50
N LYS A 79 2.80 -9.25 11.82
CA LYS A 79 1.63 -10.12 11.56
C LYS A 79 0.40 -9.62 12.29
N GLY A 80 0.53 -9.23 13.57
CA GLY A 80 -0.56 -8.68 14.35
C GLY A 80 -1.15 -7.42 13.73
N GLY A 81 -0.28 -6.47 13.33
CA GLY A 81 -0.73 -5.22 12.69
C GLY A 81 -1.33 -5.41 11.29
N MET A 82 -0.91 -6.46 10.56
CA MET A 82 -1.46 -6.75 9.22
C MET A 82 -2.88 -7.33 9.29
N HIS A 83 -3.21 -8.07 10.35
CA HIS A 83 -4.50 -8.76 10.43
C HIS A 83 -5.57 -7.90 11.09
N PRO A 84 -6.81 -7.96 10.59
CA PRO A 84 -7.92 -7.26 11.20
C PRO A 84 -8.25 -7.82 12.58
N SER A 85 -8.63 -6.95 13.51
CA SER A 85 -9.05 -7.37 14.85
C SER A 85 -10.49 -7.91 14.84
N THR A 86 -10.74 -8.96 15.63
CA THR A 86 -12.09 -9.53 15.83
C THR A 86 -12.83 -8.91 17.02
N THR A 87 -12.32 -7.82 17.59
CA THR A 87 -12.67 -7.29 18.92
C THR A 87 -14.00 -6.54 18.98
N VAL A 88 -14.82 -6.54 17.95
CA VAL A 88 -16.20 -6.03 18.09
C VAL A 88 -17.04 -7.10 18.79
N LYS A 89 -16.98 -7.12 20.12
CA LYS A 89 -17.81 -7.99 20.96
C LYS A 89 -19.29 -7.72 20.65
N GLY A 90 -19.99 -8.73 20.18
CA GLY A 90 -21.45 -8.74 20.09
C GLY A 90 -22.05 -8.57 18.69
N THR A 91 -21.30 -8.25 17.66
CA THR A 91 -21.80 -8.20 16.29
C THR A 91 -21.07 -9.25 15.46
N GLY A 92 -21.65 -10.44 15.36
CA GLY A 92 -21.08 -11.53 14.56
C GLY A 92 -20.73 -11.06 13.13
N GLY A 93 -19.47 -11.18 12.74
CA GLY A 93 -19.02 -10.94 11.38
C GLY A 93 -18.43 -9.56 11.07
N VAL A 94 -18.31 -8.64 12.02
CA VAL A 94 -17.63 -7.35 11.79
C VAL A 94 -16.17 -7.43 12.24
N LEU A 95 -15.25 -7.16 11.31
CA LEU A 95 -13.81 -7.08 11.57
C LEU A 95 -13.38 -5.62 11.72
N GLY A 96 -12.49 -5.34 12.68
CA GLY A 96 -11.82 -4.05 12.78
C GLY A 96 -10.81 -3.87 11.65
N PHE A 97 -10.49 -2.63 11.31
CA PHE A 97 -9.43 -2.36 10.32
C PHE A 97 -8.06 -2.78 10.86
N PRO A 98 -7.15 -3.27 9.97
CA PRO A 98 -5.76 -3.51 10.34
C PRO A 98 -5.04 -2.19 10.69
N ASP A 99 -3.89 -2.32 11.34
CA ASP A 99 -3.08 -1.16 11.72
C ASP A 99 -2.51 -0.45 10.48
N LEU A 100 -2.35 0.87 10.60
CA LEU A 100 -1.73 1.69 9.58
C LEU A 100 -0.30 2.06 9.98
N PHE A 101 0.61 1.92 9.04
CA PHE A 101 2.04 2.14 9.22
C PHE A 101 2.49 3.46 8.56
N THR A 102 3.40 4.17 9.20
CA THR A 102 4.10 5.31 8.60
C THR A 102 5.56 4.95 8.41
N ILE A 103 6.02 4.95 7.16
CA ILE A 103 7.41 4.58 6.81
C ILE A 103 8.25 5.85 6.76
N LYS A 104 9.30 5.92 7.57
CA LYS A 104 10.22 7.05 7.64
C LYS A 104 11.65 6.55 7.40
N PRO A 105 12.18 6.66 6.17
CA PRO A 105 13.58 6.35 5.93
C PRO A 105 14.46 7.32 6.71
N MET A 106 15.34 6.80 7.54
CA MET A 106 16.25 7.58 8.38
C MET A 106 17.69 7.29 8.01
N PHE A 107 18.55 8.29 8.12
CA PHE A 107 19.99 8.11 8.05
C PHE A 107 20.68 8.71 9.29
N VAL A 108 21.89 8.28 9.51
CA VAL A 108 22.67 8.68 10.66
C VAL A 108 23.59 9.81 10.24
N GLU A 109 23.42 10.96 10.87
CA GLU A 109 24.27 12.13 10.69
C GLU A 109 25.12 12.37 11.95
N LYS A 110 26.39 12.68 11.76
CA LYS A 110 27.27 13.12 12.86
C LYS A 110 27.01 14.59 13.15
N ASN A 111 26.67 14.89 14.39
CA ASN A 111 26.52 16.26 14.84
C ASN A 111 27.92 16.92 14.95
N PRO A 112 28.11 18.21 14.61
CA PRO A 112 29.37 18.92 14.82
C PRO A 112 29.90 18.85 16.27
N GLU A 113 29.00 18.68 17.25
CA GLU A 113 29.31 18.55 18.68
C GLU A 113 29.71 17.12 19.10
N GLY A 114 29.92 16.18 18.14
CA GLY A 114 30.38 14.81 18.41
C GLY A 114 29.29 13.80 18.72
N GLY A 115 28.01 14.20 18.64
CA GLY A 115 26.85 13.31 18.81
C GLY A 115 26.40 12.63 17.51
N ILE A 116 25.62 11.57 17.64
CA ILE A 116 24.95 10.87 16.52
C ILE A 116 23.48 11.25 16.54
N ARG A 117 22.98 11.77 15.42
CA ARG A 117 21.57 12.13 15.24
C ARG A 117 20.95 11.31 14.09
N ARG A 118 19.76 10.76 14.34
CA ARG A 118 18.96 10.15 13.28
C ARG A 118 18.11 11.23 12.62
N VAL A 119 18.32 11.43 11.33
CA VAL A 119 17.62 12.44 10.53
C VAL A 119 16.91 11.73 9.38
N ARG A 120 15.77 12.25 8.96
CA ARG A 120 15.07 11.73 7.78
C ARG A 120 15.96 11.90 6.54
N HIS A 121 15.98 10.85 5.71
CA HIS A 121 16.74 10.87 4.46
C HIS A 121 16.12 11.88 3.48
N PRO A 122 16.87 12.90 3.00
CA PRO A 122 16.32 14.00 2.21
C PRO A 122 15.89 13.58 0.80
N MET A 123 16.55 12.56 0.22
CA MET A 123 16.29 12.10 -1.14
C MET A 123 15.30 10.93 -1.23
N MET A 124 14.83 10.42 -0.09
CA MET A 124 13.85 9.33 -0.09
C MET A 124 12.43 9.91 -0.06
N PRO A 125 11.52 9.33 -0.87
CA PRO A 125 10.15 9.82 -0.94
C PRO A 125 9.45 9.69 0.43
N LYS A 126 8.56 10.65 0.72
CA LYS A 126 7.67 10.54 1.86
C LYS A 126 6.56 9.54 1.54
N SER A 127 6.29 8.63 2.46
CA SER A 127 5.10 7.80 2.41
C SER A 127 3.95 8.46 3.17
N LYS A 128 2.74 8.31 2.65
CA LYS A 128 1.51 8.51 3.42
C LYS A 128 1.30 7.32 4.36
N MET A 129 0.15 7.27 5.02
CA MET A 129 -0.22 6.09 5.80
C MET A 129 -0.34 4.88 4.86
N CYS A 130 0.30 3.79 5.24
CA CYS A 130 0.35 2.55 4.48
C CYS A 130 -0.30 1.42 5.28
N ALA A 131 -0.97 0.51 4.58
CA ALA A 131 -1.34 -0.78 5.12
C ALA A 131 -0.28 -1.81 4.72
N LEU A 132 0.03 -2.75 5.60
CA LEU A 132 0.87 -3.90 5.27
C LEU A 132 -0.02 -4.94 4.57
N THR A 133 0.20 -5.11 3.26
CA THR A 133 -0.65 -5.97 2.41
C THR A 133 -0.10 -7.38 2.25
N ASP A 134 1.21 -7.54 2.36
CA ASP A 134 1.87 -8.85 2.28
C ASP A 134 3.07 -8.92 3.19
N LEU A 135 3.24 -10.09 3.82
CA LEU A 135 4.36 -10.42 4.68
C LEU A 135 4.83 -11.84 4.39
N THR A 136 5.92 -11.96 3.69
CA THR A 136 6.57 -13.23 3.36
C THR A 136 7.78 -13.44 4.25
N ILE A 137 7.88 -14.61 4.87
CA ILE A 137 9.01 -15.00 5.73
C ILE A 137 9.69 -16.19 5.07
N ASN A 138 10.96 -16.02 4.71
CA ASN A 138 11.79 -17.09 4.21
C ASN A 138 12.75 -17.55 5.32
N THR A 139 12.55 -18.77 5.79
CA THR A 139 13.36 -19.41 6.83
C THR A 139 14.54 -20.20 6.25
N THR A 140 14.66 -20.28 4.93
CA THR A 140 15.73 -20.98 4.24
C THR A 140 16.35 -20.11 3.15
N PRO A 141 16.86 -18.90 3.45
CA PRO A 141 17.33 -17.98 2.42
C PRO A 141 18.56 -18.51 1.66
N SER A 142 19.32 -19.42 2.26
CA SER A 142 20.48 -20.11 1.63
C SER A 142 20.13 -21.45 0.98
N ASN A 143 18.83 -21.75 0.77
CA ASN A 143 18.33 -23.06 0.34
C ASN A 143 18.68 -24.23 1.30
N ASN A 144 19.19 -23.93 2.48
CA ASN A 144 19.50 -24.89 3.51
C ASN A 144 18.68 -24.57 4.76
N PHE A 145 17.99 -25.56 5.30
CA PHE A 145 17.32 -25.43 6.60
C PHE A 145 18.34 -25.74 7.70
N VAL A 146 18.63 -24.71 8.49
CA VAL A 146 19.58 -24.82 9.61
C VAL A 146 18.86 -24.36 10.89
N THR A 147 19.01 -25.15 11.94
CA THR A 147 18.54 -24.80 13.28
C THR A 147 19.67 -24.91 14.28
N THR A 148 19.61 -24.15 15.34
CA THR A 148 20.46 -24.33 16.54
C THR A 148 20.06 -25.59 17.29
N LYS A 149 20.85 -25.98 18.32
CA LYS A 149 20.53 -27.12 19.18
C LYS A 149 19.18 -26.95 19.90
N ASP A 150 18.80 -25.73 20.17
CA ASP A 150 17.56 -25.34 20.86
C ASP A 150 16.37 -25.12 19.90
N GLY A 151 16.57 -25.40 18.61
CA GLY A 151 15.53 -25.28 17.57
C GLY A 151 15.32 -23.87 17.02
N ALA A 152 16.11 -22.88 17.44
CA ALA A 152 16.00 -21.52 16.92
C ALA A 152 16.53 -21.43 15.47
N LEU A 153 15.96 -20.52 14.69
CA LEU A 153 16.35 -20.26 13.30
C LEU A 153 17.38 -19.12 13.25
N PRO A 154 18.64 -19.40 12.88
CA PRO A 154 19.69 -18.39 12.90
C PRO A 154 19.59 -17.35 11.80
N LEU A 155 18.92 -17.67 10.70
CA LEU A 155 18.79 -16.78 9.55
C LEU A 155 17.37 -16.81 9.00
N GLN A 156 16.76 -15.63 8.90
CA GLN A 156 15.43 -15.45 8.33
C GLN A 156 15.41 -14.20 7.47
N THR A 157 14.80 -14.29 6.30
CA THR A 157 14.55 -13.12 5.44
C THR A 157 13.07 -12.77 5.51
N ILE A 158 12.77 -11.52 5.85
CA ILE A 158 11.42 -10.98 5.87
C ILE A 158 11.24 -10.05 4.68
N THR A 159 10.23 -10.30 3.88
CA THR A 159 9.82 -9.39 2.80
C THR A 159 8.43 -8.85 3.12
N MET A 160 8.32 -7.52 3.16
CA MET A 160 7.10 -6.80 3.49
C MET A 160 6.67 -5.92 2.33
N MET A 161 5.40 -5.95 1.98
CA MET A 161 4.81 -5.06 0.99
C MET A 161 3.81 -4.12 1.65
N PHE A 162 4.06 -2.85 1.54
CA PHE A 162 3.18 -1.79 2.03
C PHE A 162 2.48 -1.11 0.86
N GLU A 163 1.21 -0.82 1.00
CA GLU A 163 0.41 -0.06 0.04
C GLU A 163 -0.18 1.17 0.72
N GLU A 164 -0.04 2.34 0.10
CA GLU A 164 -0.64 3.57 0.61
C GLU A 164 -2.17 3.48 0.55
N VAL A 165 -2.81 3.90 1.63
CA VAL A 165 -4.29 3.89 1.73
C VAL A 165 -4.93 4.95 0.84
N THR A 166 -4.22 6.04 0.60
CA THR A 166 -4.71 7.17 -0.21
C THR A 166 -3.80 7.42 -1.40
N ALA A 167 -4.39 7.60 -2.58
CA ALA A 167 -3.65 7.96 -3.77
C ALA A 167 -2.96 9.34 -3.62
N MET A 168 -1.83 9.51 -4.29
CA MET A 168 -1.14 10.79 -4.37
C MET A 168 -1.88 11.72 -5.32
N THR A 169 -1.99 12.98 -4.93
CA THR A 169 -2.54 14.05 -5.76
C THR A 169 -1.44 15.04 -6.13
N GLN A 170 -1.68 15.88 -7.13
CA GLN A 170 -0.75 16.93 -7.53
C GLN A 170 -0.43 17.90 -6.38
N SER A 171 -1.39 18.14 -5.49
CA SER A 171 -1.20 19.00 -4.31
C SER A 171 -0.28 18.39 -3.25
N ASP A 172 -0.09 17.07 -3.25
CA ASP A 172 0.82 16.38 -2.34
C ASP A 172 2.28 16.46 -2.83
N LEU A 173 2.47 16.76 -4.11
CA LEU A 173 3.77 16.86 -4.76
C LEU A 173 4.38 18.25 -4.50
N LYS A 174 4.86 18.46 -3.30
CA LYS A 174 5.65 19.66 -2.97
C LYS A 174 7.13 19.40 -3.28
N VAL A 175 7.84 20.46 -3.65
CA VAL A 175 9.29 20.40 -3.87
C VAL A 175 9.97 19.84 -2.60
N GLY A 176 10.70 18.74 -2.74
CA GLY A 176 11.38 18.05 -1.63
C GLY A 176 10.58 16.90 -0.98
N ASP A 177 9.45 16.50 -1.54
CA ASP A 177 8.66 15.37 -1.05
C ASP A 177 8.85 14.07 -1.86
N PHE A 178 9.90 14.03 -2.71
CA PHE A 178 10.30 12.85 -3.51
C PHE A 178 11.51 12.20 -2.93
#